data_88bb2656b7b46f6def6464bb5e5e0cae
#
_entry.id   88bb2656b7b46f6def6464bb5e5e0cae
#
_cell.length_a   1.000
_cell.length_b   1.000
_cell.length_c   1.000
_cell.angle_alpha   90.00
_cell.angle_beta   90.00
_cell.angle_gamma   90.00
#
_symmetry.space_group_name_H-M   'P 1'
#
loop_
_entity.id
_entity.type
_entity.pdbx_description
1 polymer ?
#
loop_
_entity_poly.entity_id
_entity_poly.type
_entity_poly.pdbx_seq_one_letter_code
_entity_poly.pdbx_strand_id
1 'polypeptide(L)'
;MMVLTLLTKQIDGEFTVYWKTGLRRGGELKVDLGEQYDKLAKQQKLIAAELYAIHHLLSVKEVMGSNRSGNGLQIRVSKGAIKKLQKQRSTQHSLYSLTRFLLTRYQEAQISVEKRDDWLSHSFEEYIVDNTTVREIDEVINVPNIGPVVVTRHALERLLERLSDGAPKHPWKALCSKLLCSGLTKTQLPEKVAIQKAKKYAQEAELWQHVGSKMHFVMIPCDSMKTLVTVFTVK
;
A
#
# COMPACT_ATOMS: atom_id res chain seq x y z
N MET A 1 -7.71 0.60 22.08
CA MET A 1 -6.80 0.09 21.03
C MET A 1 -7.51 -1.04 20.32
N MET A 2 -7.59 -0.99 18.98
CA MET A 2 -8.20 -2.04 18.19
C MET A 2 -7.13 -3.05 17.76
N VAL A 3 -7.45 -4.33 17.80
CA VAL A 3 -6.49 -5.40 17.52
C VAL A 3 -7.02 -6.30 16.40
N LEU A 4 -6.26 -6.39 15.31
CA LEU A 4 -6.43 -7.39 14.27
C LEU A 4 -5.35 -8.46 14.45
N THR A 5 -5.73 -9.72 14.66
CA THR A 5 -4.81 -10.85 14.81
C THR A 5 -4.95 -11.77 13.59
N LEU A 6 -3.81 -12.17 13.02
CA LEU A 6 -3.77 -13.04 11.84
C LEU A 6 -2.85 -14.24 12.06
N LEU A 7 -3.19 -15.34 11.41
CA LEU A 7 -2.38 -16.55 11.34
C LEU A 7 -2.49 -17.15 9.94
N THR A 8 -1.37 -17.28 9.24
CA THR A 8 -1.34 -17.84 7.89
C THR A 8 -0.83 -19.27 7.89
N LYS A 9 -1.62 -20.15 7.30
CA LYS A 9 -1.28 -21.56 7.04
C LYS A 9 -1.36 -21.85 5.53
N GLN A 10 -0.65 -22.87 5.09
CA GLN A 10 -0.84 -23.45 3.76
C GLN A 10 -1.47 -24.83 3.95
N ILE A 11 -2.64 -25.03 3.39
CA ILE A 11 -3.45 -26.26 3.48
C ILE A 11 -3.74 -26.71 2.06
N ASP A 12 -3.38 -27.92 1.70
CA ASP A 12 -3.61 -28.51 0.37
C ASP A 12 -3.14 -27.63 -0.81
N GLY A 13 -2.05 -26.89 -0.59
CA GLY A 13 -1.50 -25.97 -1.59
C GLY A 13 -2.07 -24.55 -1.53
N GLU A 14 -3.23 -24.35 -0.93
CA GLU A 14 -3.89 -23.05 -0.78
C GLU A 14 -3.35 -22.28 0.43
N PHE A 15 -3.33 -20.93 0.33
CA PHE A 15 -2.98 -20.06 1.44
C PHE A 15 -4.25 -19.61 2.16
N THR A 16 -4.41 -20.07 3.39
CA THR A 16 -5.51 -19.66 4.26
C THR A 16 -4.99 -18.77 5.37
N VAL A 17 -5.59 -17.59 5.49
CA VAL A 17 -5.30 -16.61 6.53
C VAL A 17 -6.48 -16.56 7.49
N TYR A 18 -6.29 -17.12 8.67
CA TYR A 18 -7.24 -16.97 9.78
C TYR A 18 -7.07 -15.60 10.42
N TRP A 19 -8.17 -14.97 10.80
CA TRP A 19 -8.13 -13.66 11.41
C TRP A 19 -9.20 -13.49 12.49
N LYS A 20 -8.94 -12.56 13.42
CA LYS A 20 -9.94 -12.11 14.40
C LYS A 20 -9.78 -10.65 14.75
N THR A 21 -10.93 -10.05 15.12
CA THR A 21 -11.01 -8.73 15.74
C THR A 21 -11.74 -8.85 17.07
N GLY A 22 -11.00 -8.77 18.18
CA GLY A 22 -11.57 -9.03 19.52
C GLY A 22 -11.96 -10.49 19.74
N LEU A 23 -13.07 -10.72 20.46
CA LEU A 23 -13.54 -12.06 20.83
C LEU A 23 -14.77 -12.52 20.04
N ARG A 24 -15.47 -11.61 19.38
CA ARG A 24 -16.76 -11.91 18.75
C ARG A 24 -16.66 -12.16 17.25
N ARG A 25 -15.70 -11.53 16.59
CA ARG A 25 -15.60 -11.54 15.14
C ARG A 25 -14.30 -12.14 14.67
N GLY A 26 -14.39 -13.10 13.77
CA GLY A 26 -13.25 -13.74 13.15
C GLY A 26 -13.63 -14.41 11.83
N GLY A 27 -12.67 -15.10 11.24
CA GLY A 27 -12.93 -15.83 10.00
C GLY A 27 -11.68 -16.35 9.35
N GLU A 28 -11.85 -16.82 8.14
CA GLU A 28 -10.78 -17.26 7.25
C GLU A 28 -10.88 -16.59 5.89
N LEU A 29 -9.73 -16.25 5.33
CA LEU A 29 -9.58 -15.69 4.01
C LEU A 29 -8.64 -16.57 3.21
N LYS A 30 -9.15 -17.19 2.15
CA LYS A 30 -8.33 -17.90 1.17
C LYS A 30 -7.71 -16.90 0.23
N VAL A 31 -6.38 -16.95 0.08
CA VAL A 31 -5.61 -16.00 -0.72
C VAL A 31 -4.95 -16.73 -1.88
N ASP A 32 -5.42 -16.44 -3.08
CA ASP A 32 -4.74 -16.83 -4.31
C ASP A 32 -3.69 -15.76 -4.67
N LEU A 33 -2.43 -16.16 -4.71
CA LEU A 33 -1.33 -15.24 -5.00
C LEU A 33 -1.22 -14.87 -6.50
N GLY A 34 -1.75 -15.72 -7.39
CA GLY A 34 -1.57 -15.59 -8.83
C GLY A 34 -0.14 -15.92 -9.32
N GLU A 35 -0.01 -16.09 -10.60
CA GLU A 35 1.24 -16.53 -11.26
C GLU A 35 2.45 -15.60 -11.05
N GLN A 36 2.19 -14.31 -10.85
CA GLN A 36 3.23 -13.31 -10.62
C GLN A 36 4.11 -13.58 -9.38
N TYR A 37 3.61 -14.39 -8.44
CA TYR A 37 4.32 -14.78 -7.22
C TYR A 37 4.88 -16.22 -7.26
N ASP A 38 4.78 -16.93 -8.39
CA ASP A 38 5.21 -18.32 -8.48
C ASP A 38 6.70 -18.54 -8.22
N LYS A 39 7.51 -17.56 -8.59
CA LYS A 39 8.97 -17.59 -8.38
C LYS A 39 9.37 -17.35 -6.92
N LEU A 40 8.45 -16.99 -6.04
CA LEU A 40 8.75 -16.79 -4.63
C LEU A 40 8.94 -18.13 -3.91
N ALA A 41 9.90 -18.18 -2.99
CA ALA A 41 10.06 -19.31 -2.08
C ALA A 41 8.80 -19.48 -1.19
N LYS A 42 8.51 -20.71 -0.75
CA LYS A 42 7.33 -21.04 0.07
C LYS A 42 7.13 -20.08 1.25
N GLN A 43 8.20 -19.76 1.97
CA GLN A 43 8.12 -18.82 3.10
C GLN A 43 7.74 -17.41 2.68
N GLN A 44 8.20 -16.95 1.51
CA GLN A 44 7.83 -15.64 0.96
C GLN A 44 6.38 -15.61 0.51
N LYS A 45 5.86 -16.71 -0.07
CA LYS A 45 4.45 -16.85 -0.43
C LYS A 45 3.54 -16.74 0.81
N LEU A 46 3.89 -17.36 1.93
CA LEU A 46 3.15 -17.23 3.19
C LEU A 46 3.14 -15.77 3.71
N ILE A 47 4.25 -15.06 3.58
CA ILE A 47 4.33 -13.65 3.98
C ILE A 47 3.49 -12.78 3.03
N ALA A 48 3.55 -13.03 1.73
CA ALA A 48 2.77 -12.33 0.72
C ALA A 48 1.27 -12.49 0.97
N ALA A 49 0.81 -13.72 1.22
CA ALA A 49 -0.58 -14.01 1.53
C ALA A 49 -1.05 -13.27 2.79
N GLU A 50 -0.25 -13.26 3.86
CA GLU A 50 -0.60 -12.55 5.10
C GLU A 50 -0.63 -11.03 4.90
N LEU A 51 0.32 -10.47 4.17
CA LEU A 51 0.35 -9.03 3.84
C LEU A 51 -0.89 -8.62 3.05
N TYR A 52 -1.23 -9.38 2.02
CA TYR A 52 -2.39 -9.06 1.21
C TYR A 52 -3.69 -9.23 2.01
N ALA A 53 -3.79 -10.26 2.85
CA ALA A 53 -4.93 -10.44 3.74
C ALA A 53 -5.11 -9.24 4.70
N ILE A 54 -4.02 -8.71 5.27
CA ILE A 54 -4.09 -7.51 6.12
C ILE A 54 -4.69 -6.34 5.31
N HIS A 55 -4.17 -6.09 4.10
CA HIS A 55 -4.69 -5.02 3.24
C HIS A 55 -6.18 -5.26 2.92
N HIS A 56 -6.55 -6.45 2.48
CA HIS A 56 -7.92 -6.80 2.11
C HIS A 56 -8.89 -6.62 3.28
N LEU A 57 -8.55 -7.12 4.45
CA LEU A 57 -9.37 -7.00 5.66
C LEU A 57 -9.53 -5.54 6.13
N LEU A 58 -8.46 -4.75 6.06
CA LEU A 58 -8.49 -3.36 6.54
C LEU A 58 -9.09 -2.39 5.53
N SER A 59 -8.82 -2.55 4.23
CA SER A 59 -9.13 -1.56 3.20
C SER A 59 -10.32 -1.94 2.31
N VAL A 60 -10.59 -3.24 2.11
CA VAL A 60 -11.68 -3.72 1.27
C VAL A 60 -12.87 -4.15 2.13
N LYS A 61 -12.62 -4.99 3.13
CA LYS A 61 -13.69 -5.49 4.03
C LYS A 61 -13.95 -4.57 5.21
N GLU A 62 -13.06 -3.63 5.47
CA GLU A 62 -13.18 -2.64 6.52
C GLU A 62 -13.53 -3.25 7.89
N VAL A 63 -12.96 -4.43 8.21
CA VAL A 63 -13.28 -5.18 9.44
C VAL A 63 -13.01 -4.42 10.72
N MET A 64 -12.23 -3.36 10.66
CA MET A 64 -11.93 -2.43 11.77
C MET A 64 -12.68 -1.11 11.65
N GLY A 65 -13.65 -1.01 10.74
CA GLY A 65 -14.41 0.19 10.39
C GLY A 65 -13.80 0.99 9.25
N SER A 66 -14.68 1.70 8.52
CA SER A 66 -14.34 2.51 7.36
C SER A 66 -13.42 3.67 7.71
N ASN A 67 -12.64 4.10 6.73
CA ASN A 67 -11.74 5.26 6.82
C ASN A 67 -10.73 5.22 7.98
N ARG A 68 -10.38 4.05 8.49
CA ARG A 68 -9.36 3.94 9.54
C ARG A 68 -7.97 4.23 8.99
N SER A 69 -7.19 4.95 9.78
CA SER A 69 -5.74 5.05 9.65
C SER A 69 -5.07 4.09 10.62
N GLY A 70 -3.75 4.04 10.60
CA GLY A 70 -3.00 3.18 11.52
C GLY A 70 -3.04 3.59 12.99
N ASN A 71 -3.52 4.80 13.30
CA ASN A 71 -3.53 5.29 14.68
C ASN A 71 -4.49 4.48 15.58
N GLY A 72 -3.98 4.01 16.72
CA GLY A 72 -4.74 3.18 17.65
C GLY A 72 -5.00 1.75 17.17
N LEU A 73 -4.40 1.31 16.04
CA LEU A 73 -4.48 -0.03 15.50
C LEU A 73 -3.25 -0.86 15.87
N GLN A 74 -3.46 -2.04 16.40
CA GLN A 74 -2.45 -3.09 16.55
C GLN A 74 -2.75 -4.23 15.57
N ILE A 75 -1.74 -4.63 14.80
CA ILE A 75 -1.80 -5.78 13.91
C ILE A 75 -0.87 -6.86 14.46
N ARG A 76 -1.43 -8.00 14.84
CA ARG A 76 -0.69 -9.16 15.32
C ARG A 76 -0.54 -10.14 14.17
N VAL A 77 0.70 -10.31 13.71
CA VAL A 77 1.04 -11.11 12.52
C VAL A 77 1.71 -12.41 12.91
N SER A 78 1.48 -13.47 12.15
CA SER A 78 2.17 -14.75 12.36
C SER A 78 3.60 -14.75 11.79
N LYS A 79 3.86 -13.91 10.78
CA LYS A 79 5.16 -13.84 10.09
C LYS A 79 5.96 -12.62 10.53
N GLY A 80 7.00 -12.84 11.32
CA GLY A 80 7.86 -11.76 11.85
C GLY A 80 8.56 -10.90 10.79
N ALA A 81 8.67 -11.40 9.56
CA ALA A 81 9.19 -10.65 8.43
C ALA A 81 8.35 -9.40 8.12
N ILE A 82 7.02 -9.44 8.34
CA ILE A 82 6.13 -8.29 8.11
C ILE A 82 6.52 -7.09 8.96
N LYS A 83 6.88 -7.32 10.23
CA LYS A 83 7.41 -6.26 11.11
C LYS A 83 8.72 -5.66 10.60
N LYS A 84 9.60 -6.49 10.00
CA LYS A 84 10.86 -6.02 9.40
C LYS A 84 10.59 -5.24 8.10
N LEU A 85 9.63 -5.69 7.30
CA LEU A 85 9.20 -5.02 6.07
C LEU A 85 8.62 -3.63 6.38
N GLN A 86 7.72 -3.51 7.36
CA GLN A 86 7.19 -2.20 7.79
C GLN A 86 8.30 -1.23 8.22
N LYS A 87 9.35 -1.76 8.89
CA LYS A 87 10.50 -0.95 9.33
C LYS A 87 11.54 -0.70 8.23
N GLN A 88 11.29 -1.18 6.99
CA GLN A 88 12.24 -1.13 5.87
C GLN A 88 13.61 -1.76 6.19
N ARG A 89 13.61 -2.78 7.05
CA ARG A 89 14.82 -3.52 7.48
C ARG A 89 14.86 -4.96 6.94
N SER A 90 14.01 -5.27 5.97
CA SER A 90 13.94 -6.60 5.36
C SER A 90 14.79 -6.66 4.10
N THR A 91 15.42 -7.81 3.86
CA THR A 91 16.10 -8.11 2.59
C THR A 91 15.15 -8.66 1.52
N GLN A 92 13.86 -8.84 1.84
CA GLN A 92 12.86 -9.40 0.93
C GLN A 92 12.24 -8.29 0.06
N HIS A 93 13.03 -7.75 -0.86
CA HIS A 93 12.64 -6.62 -1.70
C HIS A 93 11.43 -6.94 -2.61
N SER A 94 11.27 -8.19 -3.04
CA SER A 94 10.13 -8.64 -3.84
C SER A 94 8.76 -8.45 -3.17
N LEU A 95 8.72 -8.30 -1.85
CA LEU A 95 7.49 -8.10 -1.08
C LEU A 95 7.20 -6.62 -0.75
N TYR A 96 8.08 -5.70 -1.12
CA TYR A 96 7.86 -4.28 -0.79
C TYR A 96 6.61 -3.67 -1.44
N SER A 97 6.22 -4.12 -2.63
CA SER A 97 4.97 -3.66 -3.26
C SER A 97 3.75 -3.95 -2.41
N LEU A 98 3.70 -5.14 -1.79
CA LEU A 98 2.61 -5.57 -0.91
C LEU A 98 2.64 -4.88 0.47
N THR A 99 3.73 -4.23 0.85
CA THR A 99 3.86 -3.52 2.14
C THR A 99 3.54 -2.05 2.05
N ARG A 100 3.26 -1.52 0.86
CA ARG A 100 3.08 -0.08 0.64
C ARG A 100 2.05 0.51 1.60
N PHE A 101 0.89 -0.13 1.77
CA PHE A 101 -0.16 0.33 2.68
C PHE A 101 0.28 0.45 4.15
N LEU A 102 1.21 -0.39 4.61
CA LEU A 102 1.79 -0.30 5.96
C LEU A 102 2.79 0.86 6.11
N LEU A 103 3.32 1.36 4.99
CA LEU A 103 4.23 2.50 4.95
C LEU A 103 3.50 3.81 4.66
N THR A 104 2.20 3.74 4.40
CA THR A 104 1.34 4.82 3.94
C THR A 104 0.18 5.03 4.92
N ARG A 105 -1.03 4.63 4.55
CA ARG A 105 -2.26 4.80 5.34
C ARG A 105 -2.14 4.21 6.74
N TYR A 106 -1.49 3.05 6.89
CA TYR A 106 -1.35 2.33 8.15
C TYR A 106 0.05 2.44 8.78
N GLN A 107 0.82 3.48 8.45
CA GLN A 107 2.20 3.67 8.95
C GLN A 107 2.28 3.76 10.49
N GLU A 108 1.23 4.23 11.16
CA GLU A 108 1.17 4.37 12.61
C GLU A 108 0.67 3.10 13.30
N ALA A 109 0.26 2.07 12.54
CA ALA A 109 -0.15 0.80 13.11
C ALA A 109 1.02 0.09 13.81
N GLN A 110 0.74 -0.41 15.01
CA GLN A 110 1.72 -1.19 15.77
C GLN A 110 1.72 -2.63 15.29
N ILE A 111 2.84 -3.13 14.74
CA ILE A 111 2.97 -4.52 14.35
C ILE A 111 3.68 -5.30 15.44
N SER A 112 3.02 -6.33 15.96
CA SER A 112 3.56 -7.34 16.86
C SER A 112 3.48 -8.74 16.25
N VAL A 113 4.31 -9.66 16.73
CA VAL A 113 4.32 -11.05 16.25
C VAL A 113 3.57 -11.91 17.25
N GLU A 114 2.56 -12.64 16.78
CA GLU A 114 1.81 -13.63 17.55
C GLU A 114 1.80 -14.93 16.76
N LYS A 115 2.37 -16.00 17.33
CA LYS A 115 2.48 -17.30 16.68
C LYS A 115 1.54 -18.35 17.25
N ARG A 116 0.90 -18.04 18.38
CA ARG A 116 -0.05 -18.96 19.00
C ARG A 116 -1.30 -19.09 18.16
N ASP A 117 -1.84 -20.27 18.09
CA ASP A 117 -3.02 -20.61 17.31
C ASP A 117 -4.18 -21.17 18.16
N ASP A 118 -4.04 -21.14 19.48
CA ASP A 118 -5.04 -21.56 20.45
C ASP A 118 -6.41 -20.86 20.24
N TRP A 119 -6.37 -19.64 19.75
CA TRP A 119 -7.57 -18.88 19.45
C TRP A 119 -8.36 -19.37 18.22
N LEU A 120 -7.80 -20.28 17.40
CA LEU A 120 -8.52 -20.87 16.26
C LEU A 120 -9.65 -21.79 16.70
N SER A 121 -9.56 -22.38 17.90
CA SER A 121 -10.61 -23.21 18.49
C SER A 121 -11.75 -22.39 19.11
N HIS A 122 -11.63 -21.06 19.13
CA HIS A 122 -12.65 -20.19 19.70
C HIS A 122 -13.88 -20.11 18.77
N SER A 123 -15.08 -20.23 19.34
CA SER A 123 -16.32 -20.01 18.61
C SER A 123 -16.61 -18.51 18.53
N PHE A 124 -16.59 -17.95 17.32
CA PHE A 124 -16.94 -16.56 17.08
C PHE A 124 -18.44 -16.41 16.84
N GLU A 125 -19.03 -15.33 17.34
CA GLU A 125 -20.45 -14.98 17.06
C GLU A 125 -20.64 -14.67 15.57
N GLU A 126 -19.64 -13.99 14.96
CA GLU A 126 -19.60 -13.70 13.53
C GLU A 126 -18.34 -14.33 12.95
N TYR A 127 -18.50 -15.39 12.16
CA TYR A 127 -17.41 -16.06 11.45
C TYR A 127 -17.59 -15.93 9.95
N ILE A 128 -16.61 -15.27 9.30
CA ILE A 128 -16.66 -14.94 7.88
C ILE A 128 -15.68 -15.82 7.12
N VAL A 129 -16.17 -16.53 6.12
CA VAL A 129 -15.37 -17.26 5.14
C VAL A 129 -15.38 -16.48 3.83
N ASP A 130 -14.20 -16.16 3.31
CA ASP A 130 -14.05 -15.37 2.10
C ASP A 130 -12.85 -15.83 1.28
N ASN A 131 -12.78 -15.39 0.03
CA ASN A 131 -11.65 -15.63 -0.86
C ASN A 131 -11.23 -14.35 -1.57
N THR A 132 -9.98 -14.28 -1.99
CA THR A 132 -9.46 -13.16 -2.74
C THR A 132 -8.24 -13.59 -3.56
N THR A 133 -8.08 -12.94 -4.72
CA THR A 133 -6.86 -13.05 -5.54
C THR A 133 -6.02 -11.79 -5.35
N VAL A 134 -4.72 -11.95 -5.19
CA VAL A 134 -3.80 -10.83 -5.00
C VAL A 134 -3.78 -9.94 -6.24
N ARG A 135 -4.06 -8.66 -6.01
CA ARG A 135 -3.98 -7.60 -7.02
C ARG A 135 -2.95 -6.57 -6.59
N GLU A 136 -2.62 -5.66 -7.48
CA GLU A 136 -1.81 -4.52 -7.13
C GLU A 136 -2.53 -3.68 -6.06
N ILE A 137 -1.78 -3.27 -5.04
CA ILE A 137 -2.31 -2.41 -3.98
C ILE A 137 -2.11 -0.97 -4.43
N ASP A 138 -3.21 -0.34 -4.84
CA ASP A 138 -3.24 1.06 -5.22
C ASP A 138 -3.49 1.95 -4.01
N GLU A 139 -2.71 3.02 -3.94
CA GLU A 139 -2.84 4.05 -2.91
C GLU A 139 -3.41 5.32 -3.52
N VAL A 140 -4.62 5.67 -3.14
CA VAL A 140 -5.36 6.83 -3.68
C VAL A 140 -5.29 8.01 -2.72
N ILE A 141 -5.00 9.19 -3.23
CA ILE A 141 -5.05 10.48 -2.51
C ILE A 141 -6.07 11.38 -3.21
N ASN A 142 -7.03 11.91 -2.47
CA ASN A 142 -7.93 12.95 -2.98
C ASN A 142 -7.20 14.30 -2.95
N VAL A 143 -6.65 14.70 -4.10
CA VAL A 143 -5.86 15.93 -4.24
C VAL A 143 -6.80 17.10 -4.54
N PRO A 144 -6.74 18.23 -3.79
CA PRO A 144 -7.55 19.41 -4.06
C PRO A 144 -7.37 19.88 -5.51
N ASN A 145 -8.47 20.26 -6.17
CA ASN A 145 -8.52 20.74 -7.57
C ASN A 145 -8.10 19.73 -8.66
N ILE A 146 -7.69 18.51 -8.28
CA ILE A 146 -7.27 17.46 -9.21
C ILE A 146 -8.22 16.26 -9.14
N GLY A 147 -8.73 15.95 -7.95
CA GLY A 147 -9.54 14.77 -7.66
C GLY A 147 -8.70 13.58 -7.18
N PRO A 148 -9.22 12.35 -7.32
CA PRO A 148 -8.53 11.14 -6.86
C PRO A 148 -7.28 10.86 -7.71
N VAL A 149 -6.15 10.68 -7.03
CA VAL A 149 -4.84 10.40 -7.63
C VAL A 149 -4.31 9.08 -7.08
N VAL A 150 -4.11 8.11 -7.96
CA VAL A 150 -3.40 6.86 -7.65
C VAL A 150 -1.90 7.13 -7.66
N VAL A 151 -1.20 6.69 -6.63
CA VAL A 151 0.24 6.88 -6.51
C VAL A 151 0.97 5.59 -6.84
N THR A 152 1.77 5.60 -7.90
CA THR A 152 2.61 4.45 -8.24
C THR A 152 3.80 4.33 -7.29
N ARG A 153 4.28 3.11 -7.10
CA ARG A 153 5.53 2.84 -6.38
C ARG A 153 6.68 3.68 -6.95
N HIS A 154 6.80 3.73 -8.28
CA HIS A 154 7.87 4.46 -8.97
C HIS A 154 7.82 5.96 -8.66
N ALA A 155 6.63 6.56 -8.57
CA ALA A 155 6.49 7.98 -8.21
C ALA A 155 7.00 8.25 -6.78
N LEU A 156 6.73 7.36 -5.83
CA LEU A 156 7.21 7.49 -4.45
C LEU A 156 8.74 7.33 -4.38
N GLU A 157 9.31 6.34 -5.08
CA GLU A 157 10.75 6.14 -5.18
C GLU A 157 11.44 7.39 -5.77
N ARG A 158 10.89 7.94 -6.86
CA ARG A 158 11.42 9.16 -7.49
C ARG A 158 11.32 10.40 -6.61
N LEU A 159 10.24 10.53 -5.84
CA LEU A 159 10.17 11.60 -4.85
C LEU A 159 11.34 11.51 -3.86
N LEU A 160 11.60 10.32 -3.32
CA LEU A 160 12.67 10.11 -2.34
C LEU A 160 14.05 10.46 -2.89
N GLU A 161 14.32 10.08 -4.15
CA GLU A 161 15.58 10.41 -4.83
C GLU A 161 15.76 11.93 -5.06
N ARG A 162 14.68 12.72 -5.05
CA ARG A 162 14.68 14.16 -5.37
C ARG A 162 14.61 15.07 -4.15
N LEU A 163 14.42 14.50 -2.97
CA LEU A 163 14.45 15.29 -1.73
C LEU A 163 15.89 15.53 -1.33
N SER A 164 16.31 16.81 -1.37
CA SER A 164 17.69 17.27 -1.07
C SER A 164 18.10 17.03 0.37
N ASP A 165 17.14 17.00 1.29
CA ASP A 165 17.37 16.93 2.73
C ASP A 165 17.47 15.51 3.26
N GLY A 166 17.71 14.54 2.36
CA GLY A 166 17.73 13.12 2.68
C GLY A 166 16.33 12.47 2.65
N ALA A 167 16.31 11.14 2.76
CA ALA A 167 15.06 10.41 2.75
C ALA A 167 14.22 10.73 4.01
N PRO A 168 12.98 11.22 3.86
CA PRO A 168 12.14 11.54 5.00
C PRO A 168 11.80 10.28 5.78
N LYS A 169 11.69 10.40 7.09
CA LYS A 169 11.30 9.31 7.98
C LYS A 169 9.97 8.67 7.58
N HIS A 170 9.09 9.45 6.96
CA HIS A 170 7.77 9.04 6.51
C HIS A 170 7.54 9.49 5.04
N PRO A 171 8.01 8.71 4.06
CA PRO A 171 7.96 9.07 2.63
C PRO A 171 6.55 9.39 2.12
N TRP A 172 5.57 8.59 2.51
CA TRP A 172 4.18 8.78 2.10
C TRP A 172 3.61 10.08 2.65
N LYS A 173 3.82 10.37 3.94
CA LYS A 173 3.37 11.62 4.56
C LYS A 173 3.99 12.83 3.86
N ALA A 174 5.27 12.74 3.47
CA ALA A 174 5.95 13.78 2.71
C ALA A 174 5.31 13.97 1.33
N LEU A 175 4.95 12.89 0.63
CA LEU A 175 4.24 12.96 -0.64
C LEU A 175 2.84 13.55 -0.47
N CYS A 176 2.05 13.04 0.48
CA CYS A 176 0.71 13.55 0.78
C CYS A 176 0.75 15.04 1.09
N SER A 177 1.66 15.49 1.94
CA SER A 177 1.82 16.91 2.29
C SER A 177 2.06 17.79 1.05
N LYS A 178 2.82 17.29 0.09
CA LYS A 178 3.07 18.02 -1.17
C LYS A 178 1.86 18.01 -2.11
N LEU A 179 1.14 16.90 -2.20
CA LEU A 179 -0.02 16.78 -3.08
C LEU A 179 -1.26 17.49 -2.52
N LEU A 180 -1.45 17.48 -1.21
CA LEU A 180 -2.60 18.09 -0.54
C LEU A 180 -2.46 19.61 -0.34
N CYS A 181 -1.31 20.18 -0.64
CA CYS A 181 -1.11 21.63 -0.58
C CYS A 181 -1.91 22.32 -1.70
N SER A 182 -2.67 23.35 -1.36
CA SER A 182 -3.58 24.06 -2.27
C SER A 182 -2.91 24.81 -3.44
N GLY A 183 -1.60 24.97 -3.40
CA GLY A 183 -0.82 25.67 -4.44
C GLY A 183 -0.40 24.82 -5.64
N LEU A 184 -0.92 23.59 -5.78
CA LEU A 184 -0.57 22.74 -6.91
C LEU A 184 -1.33 23.18 -8.18
N THR A 185 -0.60 23.60 -9.20
CA THR A 185 -1.14 24.12 -10.46
C THR A 185 -0.66 23.31 -11.66
N LYS A 186 -1.51 23.22 -12.68
CA LYS A 186 -1.13 22.59 -13.96
C LYS A 186 -0.16 23.51 -14.70
N THR A 187 0.93 22.96 -15.21
CA THR A 187 1.94 23.67 -15.98
C THR A 187 2.23 22.96 -17.31
N GLN A 188 2.89 23.64 -18.24
CA GLN A 188 3.21 23.04 -19.53
C GLN A 188 4.57 22.35 -19.48
N LEU A 189 4.63 21.14 -20.06
CA LEU A 189 5.90 20.47 -20.32
C LEU A 189 6.65 21.19 -21.46
N PRO A 190 7.97 21.35 -21.36
CA PRO A 190 8.78 21.67 -22.52
C PRO A 190 8.49 20.66 -23.64
N GLU A 191 8.28 21.13 -24.86
CA GLU A 191 7.79 20.33 -25.99
C GLU A 191 8.55 19.01 -26.19
N LYS A 192 9.88 19.03 -26.12
CA LYS A 192 10.72 17.81 -26.20
C LYS A 192 10.38 16.79 -25.11
N VAL A 193 10.09 17.25 -23.89
CA VAL A 193 9.76 16.37 -22.75
C VAL A 193 8.33 15.85 -22.89
N ALA A 194 7.41 16.68 -23.39
CA ALA A 194 6.02 16.28 -23.67
C ALA A 194 5.98 15.13 -24.69
N ILE A 195 6.71 15.25 -25.80
CA ILE A 195 6.80 14.22 -26.85
C ILE A 195 7.38 12.91 -26.30
N GLN A 196 8.46 12.97 -25.50
CA GLN A 196 9.05 11.77 -24.90
C GLN A 196 8.09 11.10 -23.91
N LYS A 197 7.35 11.87 -23.13
CA LYS A 197 6.36 11.34 -22.18
C LYS A 197 5.16 10.76 -22.88
N ALA A 198 4.62 11.43 -23.90
CA ALA A 198 3.52 10.91 -24.72
C ALA A 198 3.90 9.56 -25.38
N LYS A 199 5.10 9.45 -25.94
CA LYS A 199 5.60 8.17 -26.50
C LYS A 199 5.73 7.07 -25.44
N LYS A 200 6.21 7.41 -24.23
CA LYS A 200 6.43 6.43 -23.16
C LYS A 200 5.14 5.91 -22.56
N TYR A 201 4.12 6.74 -22.42
CA TYR A 201 2.89 6.40 -21.72
C TYR A 201 1.70 6.18 -22.64
N ALA A 202 1.86 6.37 -23.96
CA ALA A 202 0.79 6.29 -24.98
C ALA A 202 -0.45 7.17 -24.67
N GLN A 203 -0.32 8.17 -23.78
CA GLN A 203 -1.38 9.08 -23.34
C GLN A 203 -0.79 10.47 -23.05
N GLU A 204 -1.63 11.50 -23.10
CA GLU A 204 -1.24 12.83 -22.66
C GLU A 204 -0.91 12.85 -21.17
N ALA A 205 0.34 13.21 -20.85
CA ALA A 205 0.77 13.39 -19.48
C ALA A 205 0.54 14.84 -19.04
N GLU A 206 -0.09 15.02 -17.91
CA GLU A 206 -0.25 16.31 -17.26
C GLU A 206 0.92 16.58 -16.33
N LEU A 207 1.37 17.83 -16.33
CA LEU A 207 2.40 18.29 -15.42
C LEU A 207 1.80 19.22 -14.37
N TRP A 208 2.12 18.94 -13.13
CA TRP A 208 1.66 19.71 -11.98
C TRP A 208 2.83 20.17 -11.13
N GLN A 209 2.76 21.38 -10.60
CA GLN A 209 3.86 22.04 -9.88
C GLN A 209 3.29 23.02 -8.86
N HIS A 210 3.95 23.16 -7.72
CA HIS A 210 3.72 24.30 -6.82
C HIS A 210 4.42 25.54 -7.35
N VAL A 211 3.78 26.69 -7.26
CA VAL A 211 4.37 27.97 -7.64
C VAL A 211 5.69 28.18 -6.90
N GLY A 212 6.75 28.45 -7.64
CA GLY A 212 8.10 28.64 -7.09
C GLY A 212 8.85 27.35 -6.72
N SER A 213 8.24 26.17 -6.86
CA SER A 213 8.91 24.89 -6.62
C SER A 213 9.61 24.40 -7.90
N LYS A 214 10.78 23.79 -7.74
CA LYS A 214 11.45 23.06 -8.84
C LYS A 214 10.92 21.63 -9.02
N MET A 215 10.07 21.16 -8.13
CA MET A 215 9.54 19.79 -8.16
C MET A 215 8.27 19.71 -8.99
N HIS A 216 8.24 18.76 -9.90
CA HIS A 216 7.14 18.52 -10.82
C HIS A 216 6.57 17.13 -10.63
N PHE A 217 5.25 17.03 -10.70
CA PHE A 217 4.47 15.79 -10.59
C PHE A 217 3.87 15.47 -11.96
N VAL A 218 4.20 14.32 -12.52
CA VAL A 218 3.65 13.86 -13.80
C VAL A 218 2.48 12.92 -13.54
N MET A 219 1.31 13.33 -14.00
CA MET A 219 0.07 12.56 -13.85
C MET A 219 -0.48 12.16 -15.21
N ILE A 220 -1.05 10.97 -15.30
CA ILE A 220 -1.74 10.46 -16.47
C ILE A 220 -3.22 10.35 -16.12
N PRO A 221 -4.12 10.97 -16.89
CA PRO A 221 -5.56 10.76 -16.74
C PRO A 221 -5.92 9.28 -16.98
N CYS A 222 -6.77 8.72 -16.14
CA CYS A 222 -7.29 7.37 -16.30
C CYS A 222 -8.75 7.37 -15.80
N ASP A 223 -9.71 7.33 -16.69
CA ASP A 223 -11.13 7.42 -16.40
C ASP A 223 -11.49 8.57 -15.43
N SER A 224 -11.99 8.23 -14.24
CA SER A 224 -12.36 9.19 -13.18
C SER A 224 -11.22 9.59 -12.26
N MET A 225 -10.01 9.06 -12.47
CA MET A 225 -8.85 9.26 -11.60
C MET A 225 -7.64 9.74 -12.39
N LYS A 226 -6.57 10.11 -11.69
CA LYS A 226 -5.26 10.34 -12.30
C LYS A 226 -4.22 9.45 -11.65
N THR A 227 -3.24 9.01 -12.43
CA THR A 227 -2.12 8.21 -11.92
C THR A 227 -0.87 9.05 -11.85
N LEU A 228 -0.34 9.27 -10.65
CA LEU A 228 0.98 9.89 -10.46
C LEU A 228 2.06 8.87 -10.85
N VAL A 229 2.67 9.06 -12.01
CA VAL A 229 3.62 8.10 -12.59
C VAL A 229 5.08 8.40 -12.26
N THR A 230 5.42 9.67 -12.01
CA THR A 230 6.79 10.05 -11.64
C THR A 230 6.85 11.45 -11.06
N VAL A 231 7.94 11.73 -10.33
CA VAL A 231 8.31 13.05 -9.82
C VAL A 231 9.70 13.39 -10.32
N PHE A 232 9.92 14.64 -10.74
CA PHE A 232 11.25 15.11 -11.13
C PHE A 232 11.48 16.56 -10.69
N THR A 233 12.74 16.96 -10.66
CA THR A 233 13.14 18.35 -10.39
C THR A 233 13.83 18.92 -11.62
N VAL A 234 13.52 20.18 -11.94
CA VAL A 234 14.26 20.93 -12.95
C VAL A 234 15.46 21.59 -12.27
N LYS A 235 16.62 21.46 -12.89
CA LYS A 235 17.87 22.08 -12.41
C LYS A 235 17.86 23.60 -12.59
#